data_145b3fc00f29ab5d2b83c8610144f000
#
_entry.id   145b3fc00f29ab5d2b83c8610144f000
#
_cell.length_a   1.000
_cell.length_b   1.000
_cell.length_c   1.000
_cell.angle_alpha   90.00
_cell.angle_beta   90.00
_cell.angle_gamma   90.00
#
_symmetry.space_group_name_H-M   'P 1'
#
loop_
_entity.id
_entity.type
_entity.pdbx_description
1 polymer ?
#
loop_
_entity_poly.entity_id
_entity_poly.type
_entity_poly.pdbx_seq_one_letter_code
_entity_poly.pdbx_strand_id
1 'polypeptide(L)'
;MAKKIKQQLSHLYVATFLGVIVVLCMRICNDVYRNVKYWEVKSPEFLICDMIATIVVCYVFLYILGWWATYTQKHQLSLWKEYGVTVAISLAVISCDMLVRSYLQYHSFYSIKVMSIPLVVAALIGCICYGIMRHSIDEAEKRRLQMEQTELKNEQLNSELRALRAQYHPHFLFNALNTIYFQLGPENETPRHTIELLSEILRYQINCGSKKVPLQKEIEYLEKDISFRRLRCSDRLSLKVDFSIKEDDQNDMIYPLLFIPLVENAFKYIGGNELSIDIKMFKTENQLTFSIINSIPPIDAQMPPKSKTGTGLDNLRRRLSLLYPDNHTLELTRNNDFYSAKLTLTL
;
A
#
# COMPACT_ATOMS: atom_id res chain seq x y z
N MET A 1 15.29 -14.37 6.36
CA MET A 1 15.99 -15.00 7.50
C MET A 1 15.46 -14.47 8.84
N ALA A 2 15.43 -13.17 9.12
CA ALA A 2 14.96 -12.59 10.40
C ALA A 2 13.53 -13.00 10.82
N LYS A 3 12.58 -13.13 9.89
CA LYS A 3 11.20 -13.53 10.17
C LYS A 3 11.09 -14.99 10.67
N LYS A 4 11.93 -15.88 10.14
CA LYS A 4 12.00 -17.29 10.53
C LYS A 4 12.62 -17.46 11.93
N ILE A 5 13.65 -16.66 12.24
CA ILE A 5 14.28 -16.63 13.58
C ILE A 5 13.31 -16.07 14.61
N LYS A 6 12.57 -15.00 14.32
CA LYS A 6 11.57 -14.44 15.23
C LYS A 6 10.42 -15.41 15.52
N GLN A 7 10.02 -16.19 14.53
CA GLN A 7 9.00 -17.24 14.72
C GLN A 7 9.53 -18.41 15.57
N GLN A 8 10.76 -18.86 15.36
CA GLN A 8 11.38 -19.91 16.21
C GLN A 8 11.56 -19.45 17.66
N LEU A 9 11.97 -18.18 17.87
CA LEU A 9 12.07 -17.59 19.21
C LEU A 9 10.70 -17.52 19.90
N SER A 10 9.63 -17.16 19.20
CA SER A 10 8.29 -17.11 19.79
C SER A 10 7.81 -18.52 20.24
N HIS A 11 8.11 -19.56 19.47
CA HIS A 11 7.79 -20.94 19.85
C HIS A 11 8.58 -21.37 21.08
N LEU A 12 9.84 -20.97 21.20
CA LEU A 12 10.67 -21.28 22.37
C LEU A 12 10.12 -20.61 23.63
N TYR A 13 9.73 -19.33 23.57
CA TYR A 13 9.13 -18.64 24.72
C TYR A 13 7.81 -19.29 25.16
N VAL A 14 6.94 -19.64 24.22
CA VAL A 14 5.67 -20.31 24.53
C VAL A 14 5.92 -21.69 25.16
N ALA A 15 6.86 -22.47 24.61
CA ALA A 15 7.23 -23.78 25.17
C ALA A 15 7.79 -23.66 26.59
N THR A 16 8.65 -22.67 26.85
CA THR A 16 9.21 -22.42 28.19
C THR A 16 8.12 -22.01 29.17
N PHE A 17 7.22 -21.12 28.80
CA PHE A 17 6.11 -20.68 29.64
C PHE A 17 5.15 -21.82 29.97
N LEU A 18 4.76 -22.64 28.99
CA LEU A 18 3.94 -23.83 29.19
C LEU A 18 4.65 -24.89 30.04
N GLY A 19 5.95 -25.11 29.82
CA GLY A 19 6.76 -26.02 30.60
C GLY A 19 6.77 -25.66 32.08
N VAL A 20 6.95 -24.37 32.39
CA VAL A 20 6.90 -23.88 33.77
C VAL A 20 5.53 -24.13 34.41
N ILE A 21 4.44 -23.83 33.69
CA ILE A 21 3.07 -24.06 34.17
C ILE A 21 2.85 -25.58 34.45
N VAL A 22 3.23 -26.45 33.51
CA VAL A 22 3.06 -27.90 33.65
C VAL A 22 3.85 -28.42 34.86
N VAL A 23 5.10 -27.99 35.03
CA VAL A 23 5.92 -28.34 36.20
C VAL A 23 5.23 -27.92 37.51
N LEU A 24 4.75 -26.69 37.59
CA LEU A 24 4.05 -26.18 38.77
C LEU A 24 2.78 -26.99 39.07
N CYS A 25 1.94 -27.24 38.05
CA CYS A 25 0.72 -28.05 38.21
C CYS A 25 1.03 -29.47 38.68
N MET A 26 2.02 -30.15 38.08
CA MET A 26 2.43 -31.50 38.49
C MET A 26 2.94 -31.52 39.93
N ARG A 27 3.70 -30.51 40.33
CA ARG A 27 4.23 -30.41 41.70
C ARG A 27 3.13 -30.20 42.72
N ILE A 28 2.22 -29.26 42.48
CA ILE A 28 1.07 -29.04 43.36
C ILE A 28 0.23 -30.31 43.50
N CYS A 29 -0.04 -31.00 42.40
CA CYS A 29 -0.79 -32.26 42.44
C CYS A 29 -0.04 -33.32 43.24
N ASN A 30 1.29 -33.46 43.07
CA ASN A 30 2.08 -34.45 43.80
C ASN A 30 2.13 -34.13 45.30
N ASP A 31 2.31 -32.87 45.67
CA ASP A 31 2.37 -32.43 47.08
C ASP A 31 1.03 -32.67 47.79
N VAL A 32 -0.07 -32.35 47.14
CA VAL A 32 -1.44 -32.57 47.66
C VAL A 32 -1.75 -34.07 47.86
N TYR A 33 -1.41 -34.91 46.87
CA TYR A 33 -1.72 -36.34 46.95
C TYR A 33 -0.79 -37.18 47.86
N ARG A 34 0.48 -36.75 47.98
CA ARG A 34 1.49 -37.50 48.76
C ARG A 34 1.75 -36.92 50.14
N ASN A 35 1.21 -35.75 50.44
CA ASN A 35 1.44 -35.01 51.67
C ASN A 35 2.94 -34.77 51.95
N VAL A 36 3.75 -34.57 50.87
CA VAL A 36 5.19 -34.40 50.91
C VAL A 36 5.55 -33.20 50.08
N LYS A 37 6.32 -32.27 50.66
CA LYS A 37 6.80 -31.11 49.92
C LYS A 37 7.96 -31.51 49.01
N TYR A 38 7.71 -31.49 47.71
CA TYR A 38 8.65 -31.90 46.67
C TYR A 38 10.00 -31.14 46.73
N TRP A 39 9.99 -29.88 47.12
CA TRP A 39 11.17 -29.01 47.25
C TRP A 39 12.10 -29.41 48.42
N GLU A 40 11.58 -30.02 49.42
CA GLU A 40 12.33 -30.43 50.62
C GLU A 40 13.00 -31.81 50.46
N VAL A 41 12.56 -32.58 49.44
CA VAL A 41 12.99 -34.00 49.30
C VAL A 41 14.02 -34.19 48.18
N LYS A 42 14.13 -33.25 47.23
CA LYS A 42 14.96 -33.38 46.01
C LYS A 42 16.11 -32.38 45.97
N SER A 43 17.28 -32.84 45.47
CA SER A 43 18.43 -31.94 45.29
C SER A 43 18.12 -30.83 44.23
N PRO A 44 18.72 -29.64 44.36
CA PRO A 44 18.55 -28.54 43.38
C PRO A 44 18.91 -28.95 41.96
N GLU A 45 19.94 -29.79 41.77
CA GLU A 45 20.38 -30.28 40.47
C GLU A 45 19.29 -31.11 39.77
N PHE A 46 18.64 -32.01 40.55
CA PHE A 46 17.53 -32.79 40.03
C PHE A 46 16.36 -31.92 39.60
N LEU A 47 16.04 -30.87 40.37
CA LEU A 47 14.95 -29.94 40.05
C LEU A 47 15.21 -29.18 38.75
N ILE A 48 16.47 -28.79 38.49
CA ILE A 48 16.88 -28.14 37.27
C ILE A 48 16.75 -29.08 36.06
N CYS A 49 17.26 -30.30 36.17
CA CYS A 49 17.16 -31.32 35.12
C CYS A 49 15.69 -31.66 34.79
N ASP A 50 14.84 -31.76 35.79
CA ASP A 50 13.40 -32.02 35.62
C ASP A 50 12.69 -30.86 34.90
N MET A 51 13.05 -29.64 35.23
CA MET A 51 12.55 -28.45 34.53
C MET A 51 12.96 -28.42 33.06
N ILE A 52 14.24 -28.67 32.77
CA ILE A 52 14.75 -28.70 31.39
C ILE A 52 14.05 -29.80 30.58
N ALA A 53 13.92 -31.00 31.14
CA ALA A 53 13.23 -32.12 30.49
C ALA A 53 11.77 -31.75 30.15
N THR A 54 11.05 -31.10 31.07
CA THR A 54 9.67 -30.66 30.83
C THR A 54 9.59 -29.64 29.70
N ILE A 55 10.51 -28.68 29.65
CA ILE A 55 10.55 -27.68 28.55
C ILE A 55 10.76 -28.35 27.20
N VAL A 56 11.65 -29.37 27.15
CA VAL A 56 11.89 -30.14 25.92
C VAL A 56 10.63 -30.89 25.49
N VAL A 57 9.95 -31.56 26.44
CA VAL A 57 8.67 -32.25 26.14
C VAL A 57 7.61 -31.28 25.63
N CYS A 58 7.46 -30.11 26.25
CA CYS A 58 6.53 -29.08 25.79
C CYS A 58 6.88 -28.56 24.38
N TYR A 59 8.17 -28.39 24.08
CA TYR A 59 8.60 -27.99 22.73
C TYR A 59 8.23 -29.03 21.67
N VAL A 60 8.52 -30.32 21.94
CA VAL A 60 8.16 -31.44 21.05
C VAL A 60 6.65 -31.53 20.89
N PHE A 61 5.89 -31.36 21.93
CA PHE A 61 4.44 -31.34 21.93
C PHE A 61 3.88 -30.22 21.01
N LEU A 62 4.37 -28.99 21.17
CA LEU A 62 3.96 -27.87 20.32
C LEU A 62 4.34 -28.08 18.85
N TYR A 63 5.49 -28.70 18.59
CA TYR A 63 5.92 -29.07 17.25
C TYR A 63 4.95 -30.06 16.58
N ILE A 64 4.56 -31.11 17.33
CA ILE A 64 3.58 -32.10 16.85
C ILE A 64 2.23 -31.46 16.60
N LEU A 65 1.75 -30.57 17.47
CA LEU A 65 0.51 -29.84 17.28
C LEU A 65 0.57 -28.91 16.06
N GLY A 66 1.69 -28.23 15.84
CA GLY A 66 1.89 -27.38 14.65
C GLY A 66 1.86 -28.18 13.34
N TRP A 67 2.54 -29.35 13.34
CA TRP A 67 2.48 -30.27 12.21
C TRP A 67 1.05 -30.78 11.97
N TRP A 68 0.35 -31.17 13.04
CA TRP A 68 -1.05 -31.61 12.98
C TRP A 68 -1.97 -30.50 12.45
N ALA A 69 -1.81 -29.26 12.90
CA ALA A 69 -2.60 -28.12 12.43
C ALA A 69 -2.41 -27.83 10.92
N THR A 70 -1.17 -27.97 10.43
CA THR A 70 -0.91 -27.83 8.99
C THR A 70 -1.47 -28.99 8.17
N TYR A 71 -1.42 -30.19 8.71
CA TYR A 71 -1.99 -31.38 8.07
C TYR A 71 -3.52 -31.28 7.95
N THR A 72 -4.22 -30.90 9.03
CA THR A 72 -5.68 -30.77 9.06
C THR A 72 -6.18 -29.68 8.12
N GLN A 73 -5.45 -28.55 8.01
CA GLN A 73 -5.76 -27.50 7.05
C GLN A 73 -5.70 -28.03 5.61
N LYS A 74 -4.63 -28.75 5.27
CA LYS A 74 -4.45 -29.28 3.93
C LYS A 74 -5.54 -30.29 3.53
N HIS A 75 -6.02 -31.11 4.48
CA HIS A 75 -6.98 -32.18 4.24
C HIS A 75 -8.44 -31.83 4.58
N GLN A 76 -8.70 -30.62 5.04
CA GLN A 76 -10.03 -30.09 5.41
C GLN A 76 -10.85 -31.07 6.25
N LEU A 77 -10.23 -31.59 7.33
CA LEU A 77 -10.88 -32.55 8.22
C LEU A 77 -12.04 -31.89 8.98
N SER A 78 -13.01 -32.71 9.43
CA SER A 78 -14.10 -32.22 10.28
C SER A 78 -13.59 -31.84 11.67
N LEU A 79 -14.15 -30.78 12.29
CA LEU A 79 -13.75 -30.28 13.60
C LEU A 79 -13.68 -31.35 14.68
N TRP A 80 -14.64 -32.28 14.71
CA TRP A 80 -14.64 -33.39 15.66
C TRP A 80 -13.41 -34.30 15.54
N LYS A 81 -12.97 -34.57 14.30
CA LYS A 81 -11.75 -35.37 14.07
C LYS A 81 -10.51 -34.58 14.45
N GLU A 82 -10.46 -33.29 14.11
CA GLU A 82 -9.34 -32.42 14.45
C GLU A 82 -9.11 -32.37 15.97
N TYR A 83 -10.14 -32.03 16.75
CA TYR A 83 -10.04 -31.94 18.20
C TYR A 83 -9.93 -33.31 18.87
N GLY A 84 -10.59 -34.33 18.38
CA GLY A 84 -10.48 -35.71 18.91
C GLY A 84 -9.04 -36.23 18.84
N VAL A 85 -8.35 -36.06 17.72
CA VAL A 85 -6.96 -36.47 17.56
C VAL A 85 -6.04 -35.55 18.40
N THR A 86 -6.33 -34.25 18.51
CA THR A 86 -5.58 -33.31 19.37
C THR A 86 -5.60 -33.76 20.84
N VAL A 87 -6.77 -34.15 21.34
CA VAL A 87 -6.91 -34.72 22.69
C VAL A 87 -6.10 -36.04 22.83
N ALA A 88 -6.21 -36.93 21.85
CA ALA A 88 -5.45 -38.17 21.86
C ALA A 88 -3.92 -37.94 21.89
N ILE A 89 -3.42 -37.01 21.07
CA ILE A 89 -1.99 -36.62 21.11
C ILE A 89 -1.60 -36.05 22.48
N SER A 90 -2.42 -35.14 23.02
CA SER A 90 -2.17 -34.54 24.33
C SER A 90 -2.09 -35.57 25.45
N LEU A 91 -3.05 -36.49 25.47
CA LEU A 91 -3.08 -37.60 26.47
C LEU A 91 -1.89 -38.54 26.30
N ALA A 92 -1.54 -38.91 25.06
CA ALA A 92 -0.40 -39.79 24.79
C ALA A 92 0.94 -39.17 25.26
N VAL A 93 1.20 -37.91 24.90
CA VAL A 93 2.46 -37.23 25.26
C VAL A 93 2.60 -37.11 26.80
N ILE A 94 1.54 -36.63 27.48
CA ILE A 94 1.63 -36.42 28.93
C ILE A 94 1.67 -37.75 29.70
N SER A 95 0.94 -38.77 29.23
CA SER A 95 1.00 -40.12 29.84
C SER A 95 2.39 -40.71 29.72
N CYS A 96 3.02 -40.61 28.56
CA CYS A 96 4.39 -41.06 28.33
C CYS A 96 5.39 -40.34 29.25
N ASP A 97 5.32 -39.01 29.32
CA ASP A 97 6.16 -38.20 30.21
C ASP A 97 5.97 -38.61 31.70
N MET A 98 4.72 -38.74 32.14
CA MET A 98 4.43 -39.13 33.54
C MET A 98 4.89 -40.55 33.87
N LEU A 99 4.76 -41.51 32.97
CA LEU A 99 5.24 -42.90 33.19
C LEU A 99 6.76 -42.93 33.28
N VAL A 100 7.47 -42.23 32.40
CA VAL A 100 8.93 -42.15 32.41
C VAL A 100 9.41 -41.51 33.73
N ARG A 101 8.82 -40.42 34.14
CA ARG A 101 9.18 -39.73 35.42
C ARG A 101 8.88 -40.56 36.63
N SER A 102 7.71 -41.21 36.66
CA SER A 102 7.32 -42.08 37.77
C SER A 102 8.30 -43.22 37.97
N TYR A 103 8.72 -43.88 36.88
CA TYR A 103 9.70 -44.95 36.93
C TYR A 103 11.10 -44.47 37.37
N LEU A 104 11.57 -43.33 36.79
CA LEU A 104 12.89 -42.78 37.14
C LEU A 104 12.97 -42.26 38.57
N GLN A 105 11.88 -41.71 39.12
CA GLN A 105 11.88 -41.09 40.44
C GLN A 105 11.57 -42.05 41.58
N TYR A 106 10.72 -43.06 41.34
CA TYR A 106 10.16 -43.88 42.42
C TYR A 106 10.27 -45.38 42.17
N HIS A 107 10.81 -45.82 41.03
CA HIS A 107 10.80 -47.20 40.56
C HIS A 107 9.41 -47.87 40.65
N SER A 108 8.34 -47.07 40.60
CA SER A 108 6.95 -47.47 40.67
C SER A 108 6.07 -46.54 39.84
N PHE A 109 4.93 -47.03 39.39
CA PHE A 109 4.01 -46.18 38.59
C PHE A 109 3.07 -45.35 39.48
N TYR A 110 2.74 -44.15 39.04
CA TYR A 110 1.74 -43.31 39.70
C TYR A 110 0.37 -44.00 39.72
N SER A 111 -0.39 -43.77 40.79
CA SER A 111 -1.78 -44.22 40.81
C SER A 111 -2.61 -43.38 39.83
N ILE A 112 -3.70 -43.95 39.30
CA ILE A 112 -4.64 -43.29 38.37
C ILE A 112 -5.16 -41.98 38.97
N LYS A 113 -5.36 -41.91 40.29
CA LYS A 113 -5.82 -40.70 40.99
C LYS A 113 -4.86 -39.51 40.83
N VAL A 114 -3.55 -39.77 40.87
CA VAL A 114 -2.51 -38.74 40.71
C VAL A 114 -2.40 -38.29 39.26
N MET A 115 -2.64 -39.17 38.29
CA MET A 115 -2.56 -38.88 36.86
C MET A 115 -3.77 -38.14 36.33
N SER A 116 -4.97 -38.23 36.96
CA SER A 116 -6.23 -37.72 36.40
C SER A 116 -6.23 -36.22 36.13
N ILE A 117 -5.80 -35.39 37.08
CA ILE A 117 -5.80 -33.93 36.95
C ILE A 117 -4.82 -33.44 35.86
N PRO A 118 -3.53 -33.88 35.87
CA PRO A 118 -2.59 -33.50 34.79
C PRO A 118 -3.06 -33.90 33.38
N LEU A 119 -3.71 -35.05 33.22
CA LEU A 119 -4.25 -35.50 31.95
C LEU A 119 -5.37 -34.58 31.42
N VAL A 120 -6.30 -34.19 32.29
CA VAL A 120 -7.38 -33.24 31.90
C VAL A 120 -6.81 -31.88 31.55
N VAL A 121 -5.88 -31.38 32.37
CA VAL A 121 -5.22 -30.08 32.10
C VAL A 121 -4.45 -30.11 30.77
N ALA A 122 -3.72 -31.20 30.50
CA ALA A 122 -2.99 -31.35 29.24
C ALA A 122 -3.92 -31.38 28.01
N ALA A 123 -5.05 -32.07 28.12
CA ALA A 123 -6.06 -32.10 27.06
C ALA A 123 -6.63 -30.68 26.77
N LEU A 124 -6.96 -29.94 27.83
CA LEU A 124 -7.47 -28.55 27.70
C LEU A 124 -6.43 -27.61 27.07
N ILE A 125 -5.18 -27.65 27.61
CA ILE A 125 -4.09 -26.83 27.05
C ILE A 125 -3.81 -27.21 25.60
N GLY A 126 -3.81 -28.51 25.27
CA GLY A 126 -3.62 -28.98 23.89
C GLY A 126 -4.68 -28.45 22.92
N CYS A 127 -5.95 -28.47 23.34
CA CYS A 127 -7.06 -27.92 22.53
C CYS A 127 -6.92 -26.39 22.32
N ILE A 128 -6.55 -25.67 23.39
CA ILE A 128 -6.35 -24.21 23.31
C ILE A 128 -5.17 -23.89 22.38
N CYS A 129 -4.02 -24.54 22.57
CA CYS A 129 -2.83 -24.33 21.73
C CYS A 129 -3.12 -24.67 20.26
N TYR A 130 -3.79 -25.79 20.01
CA TYR A 130 -4.21 -26.19 18.67
C TYR A 130 -5.13 -25.14 18.04
N GLY A 131 -6.15 -24.66 18.77
CA GLY A 131 -7.09 -23.63 18.29
C GLY A 131 -6.38 -22.33 17.90
N ILE A 132 -5.44 -21.86 18.73
CA ILE A 132 -4.63 -20.66 18.44
C ILE A 132 -3.77 -20.87 17.18
N MET A 133 -3.09 -22.02 17.07
CA MET A 133 -2.26 -22.33 15.90
C MET A 133 -3.12 -22.42 14.64
N ARG A 134 -4.23 -23.12 14.68
CA ARG A 134 -5.17 -23.26 13.56
C ARG A 134 -5.70 -21.90 13.10
N HIS A 135 -6.12 -21.06 14.04
CA HIS A 135 -6.60 -19.71 13.74
C HIS A 135 -5.51 -18.85 13.08
N SER A 136 -4.27 -18.89 13.57
CA SER A 136 -3.17 -18.12 13.00
C SER A 136 -2.81 -18.57 11.57
N ILE A 137 -2.91 -19.88 11.28
CA ILE A 137 -2.70 -20.42 9.93
C ILE A 137 -3.83 -19.96 8.97
N ASP A 138 -5.09 -20.05 9.40
CA ASP A 138 -6.25 -19.64 8.62
C ASP A 138 -6.22 -18.12 8.32
N GLU A 139 -5.83 -17.30 9.29
CA GLU A 139 -5.63 -15.86 9.05
C GLU A 139 -4.50 -15.55 8.07
N ALA A 140 -3.38 -16.28 8.16
CA ALA A 140 -2.27 -16.10 7.23
C ALA A 140 -2.68 -16.45 5.78
N GLU A 141 -3.46 -17.50 5.59
CA GLU A 141 -4.00 -17.91 4.29
C GLU A 141 -5.01 -16.88 3.76
N LYS A 142 -5.95 -16.41 4.59
CA LYS A 142 -6.90 -15.35 4.23
C LYS A 142 -6.18 -14.08 3.77
N ARG A 143 -5.15 -13.65 4.49
CA ARG A 143 -4.35 -12.47 4.10
C ARG A 143 -3.65 -12.68 2.77
N ARG A 144 -3.10 -13.88 2.53
CA ARG A 144 -2.48 -14.23 1.25
C ARG A 144 -3.47 -14.13 0.09
N LEU A 145 -4.65 -14.76 0.24
CA LEU A 145 -5.70 -14.74 -0.78
C LEU A 145 -6.22 -13.31 -1.05
N GLN A 146 -6.36 -12.48 -0.01
CA GLN A 146 -6.75 -11.08 -0.16
C GLN A 146 -5.70 -10.27 -0.93
N MET A 147 -4.40 -10.49 -0.68
CA MET A 147 -3.33 -9.83 -1.44
C MET A 147 -3.37 -10.24 -2.91
N GLU A 148 -3.51 -11.53 -3.19
CA GLU A 148 -3.59 -12.07 -4.55
C GLU A 148 -4.83 -11.51 -5.31
N GLN A 149 -5.99 -11.46 -4.65
CA GLN A 149 -7.20 -10.85 -5.23
C GLN A 149 -7.02 -9.36 -5.54
N THR A 150 -6.33 -8.62 -4.65
CA THR A 150 -6.06 -7.19 -4.85
C THR A 150 -5.11 -6.98 -6.04
N GLU A 151 -4.11 -7.82 -6.18
CA GLU A 151 -3.15 -7.79 -7.28
C GLU A 151 -3.82 -8.08 -8.62
N LEU A 152 -4.63 -9.14 -8.70
CA LEU A 152 -5.43 -9.48 -9.89
C LEU A 152 -6.39 -8.35 -10.28
N LYS A 153 -7.05 -7.73 -9.29
CA LYS A 153 -7.95 -6.60 -9.55
C LYS A 153 -7.21 -5.38 -10.10
N ASN A 154 -6.01 -5.10 -9.59
CA ASN A 154 -5.17 -4.04 -10.11
C ASN A 154 -4.68 -4.32 -11.54
N GLU A 155 -4.32 -5.57 -11.85
CA GLU A 155 -3.97 -5.98 -13.22
C GLU A 155 -5.15 -5.84 -14.18
N GLN A 156 -6.34 -6.26 -13.75
CA GLN A 156 -7.57 -6.09 -14.53
C GLN A 156 -7.86 -4.61 -14.82
N LEU A 157 -7.83 -3.74 -13.78
CA LEU A 157 -8.04 -2.30 -13.96
C LEU A 157 -7.01 -1.68 -14.90
N ASN A 158 -5.75 -2.08 -14.79
CA ASN A 158 -4.70 -1.60 -15.69
C ASN A 158 -4.92 -2.07 -17.15
N SER A 159 -5.43 -3.30 -17.33
CA SER A 159 -5.80 -3.82 -18.65
C SER A 159 -6.99 -3.07 -19.25
N GLU A 160 -8.02 -2.80 -18.46
CA GLU A 160 -9.18 -2.01 -18.88
C GLU A 160 -8.77 -0.58 -19.26
N LEU A 161 -7.91 0.07 -18.47
CA LEU A 161 -7.35 1.38 -18.77
C LEU A 161 -6.55 1.39 -20.08
N ARG A 162 -5.76 0.34 -20.35
CA ARG A 162 -5.03 0.21 -21.61
C ARG A 162 -6.00 0.03 -22.79
N ALA A 163 -7.03 -0.78 -22.63
CA ALA A 163 -8.06 -0.99 -23.66
C ALA A 163 -8.84 0.31 -23.96
N LEU A 164 -9.23 1.07 -22.93
CA LEU A 164 -9.88 2.37 -23.11
C LEU A 164 -8.97 3.39 -23.81
N ARG A 165 -7.67 3.43 -23.45
CA ARG A 165 -6.69 4.27 -24.16
C ARG A 165 -6.48 3.86 -25.61
N ALA A 166 -6.53 2.55 -25.92
CA ALA A 166 -6.40 2.02 -27.28
C ALA A 166 -7.60 2.34 -28.18
N GLN A 167 -8.79 2.66 -27.61
CA GLN A 167 -9.95 3.09 -28.38
C GLN A 167 -9.76 4.47 -29.07
N TYR A 168 -8.92 5.32 -28.49
CA TYR A 168 -8.40 6.48 -29.19
C TYR A 168 -7.27 5.98 -30.11
N HIS A 169 -7.55 5.68 -31.38
CA HIS A 169 -6.52 5.26 -32.33
C HIS A 169 -5.52 6.43 -32.57
N PRO A 170 -4.41 6.52 -31.81
CA PRO A 170 -3.48 7.65 -31.93
C PRO A 170 -2.95 7.79 -33.35
N HIS A 171 -2.67 6.65 -33.97
CA HIS A 171 -2.21 6.58 -35.35
C HIS A 171 -3.23 7.13 -36.35
N PHE A 172 -4.52 6.91 -36.15
CA PHE A 172 -5.58 7.47 -37.00
C PHE A 172 -5.62 9.01 -36.87
N LEU A 173 -5.55 9.51 -35.62
CA LEU A 173 -5.54 10.98 -35.41
C LEU A 173 -4.32 11.62 -36.07
N PHE A 174 -3.13 11.04 -35.89
CA PHE A 174 -1.92 11.57 -36.57
C PHE A 174 -2.01 11.52 -38.09
N ASN A 175 -2.53 10.43 -38.67
CA ASN A 175 -2.71 10.31 -40.10
C ASN A 175 -3.71 11.33 -40.62
N ALA A 176 -4.83 11.56 -39.92
CA ALA A 176 -5.79 12.57 -40.29
C ALA A 176 -5.19 13.99 -40.25
N LEU A 177 -4.45 14.31 -39.17
CA LEU A 177 -3.78 15.60 -39.07
C LEU A 177 -2.71 15.79 -40.15
N ASN A 178 -1.91 14.77 -40.44
CA ASN A 178 -0.94 14.79 -41.51
C ASN A 178 -1.61 14.98 -42.88
N THR A 179 -2.74 14.27 -43.14
CA THR A 179 -3.48 14.43 -44.38
C THR A 179 -3.95 15.87 -44.55
N ILE A 180 -4.53 16.50 -43.52
CA ILE A 180 -4.96 17.90 -43.57
C ILE A 180 -3.76 18.83 -43.79
N TYR A 181 -2.64 18.57 -43.10
CA TYR A 181 -1.39 19.32 -43.23
C TYR A 181 -0.89 19.34 -44.69
N PHE A 182 -0.88 18.19 -45.38
CA PHE A 182 -0.42 18.09 -46.76
C PHE A 182 -1.45 18.62 -47.78
N GLN A 183 -2.73 18.67 -47.42
CA GLN A 183 -3.77 19.29 -48.26
C GLN A 183 -3.73 20.84 -48.24
N LEU A 184 -3.12 21.42 -47.19
CA LEU A 184 -2.90 22.85 -47.10
C LEU A 184 -1.67 23.23 -47.97
N GLY A 185 -1.86 24.13 -48.91
CA GLY A 185 -0.76 24.68 -49.72
C GLY A 185 0.27 25.42 -48.87
N PRO A 186 1.50 25.64 -49.40
CA PRO A 186 2.58 26.34 -48.70
C PRO A 186 2.17 27.77 -48.25
N GLU A 187 1.22 28.38 -48.95
CA GLU A 187 0.68 29.73 -48.67
C GLU A 187 -0.13 29.77 -47.36
N ASN A 188 -0.55 28.63 -46.84
CA ASN A 188 -1.37 28.53 -45.63
C ASN A 188 -0.48 28.28 -44.39
N GLU A 189 0.52 29.09 -44.12
CA GLU A 189 1.47 28.93 -43.04
C GLU A 189 0.79 28.82 -41.65
N THR A 190 -0.15 29.70 -41.32
CA THR A 190 -0.83 29.72 -40.02
C THR A 190 -1.63 28.45 -39.74
N PRO A 191 -2.50 27.94 -40.63
CA PRO A 191 -3.17 26.65 -40.45
C PRO A 191 -2.20 25.47 -40.35
N ARG A 192 -1.15 25.45 -41.16
CA ARG A 192 -0.11 24.38 -41.08
C ARG A 192 0.59 24.36 -39.73
N HIS A 193 1.03 25.54 -39.27
CA HIS A 193 1.64 25.66 -37.94
C HIS A 193 0.70 25.23 -36.81
N THR A 194 -0.61 25.55 -36.92
CA THR A 194 -1.63 25.11 -35.96
C THR A 194 -1.73 23.56 -35.89
N ILE A 195 -1.68 22.89 -37.06
CA ILE A 195 -1.74 21.43 -37.13
C ILE A 195 -0.46 20.77 -36.56
N GLU A 196 0.71 21.38 -36.81
CA GLU A 196 1.98 20.93 -36.24
C GLU A 196 1.94 20.97 -34.73
N LEU A 197 1.58 22.10 -34.13
CA LEU A 197 1.42 22.28 -32.69
C LEU A 197 0.44 21.25 -32.10
N LEU A 198 -0.72 21.08 -32.73
CA LEU A 198 -1.73 20.13 -32.29
C LEU A 198 -1.19 18.68 -32.33
N SER A 199 -0.46 18.31 -33.38
CA SER A 199 0.13 16.99 -33.52
C SER A 199 1.17 16.71 -32.44
N GLU A 200 2.00 17.69 -32.10
CA GLU A 200 3.02 17.56 -31.05
C GLU A 200 2.40 17.46 -29.63
N ILE A 201 1.39 18.31 -29.36
CA ILE A 201 0.61 18.28 -28.13
C ILE A 201 -0.02 16.88 -27.92
N LEU A 202 -0.72 16.36 -28.92
CA LEU A 202 -1.34 15.03 -28.87
C LEU A 202 -0.31 13.93 -28.71
N ARG A 203 0.83 14.02 -29.41
CA ARG A 203 1.92 13.05 -29.29
C ARG A 203 2.44 12.97 -27.86
N TYR A 204 2.66 14.11 -27.21
CA TYR A 204 3.09 14.14 -25.83
C TYR A 204 2.03 13.55 -24.89
N GLN A 205 0.77 13.98 -24.98
CA GLN A 205 -0.33 13.51 -24.13
C GLN A 205 -0.54 11.99 -24.20
N ILE A 206 -0.39 11.42 -25.40
CA ILE A 206 -0.56 9.97 -25.61
C ILE A 206 0.63 9.17 -25.07
N ASN A 207 1.86 9.70 -25.23
CA ASN A 207 3.10 8.97 -24.93
C ASN A 207 3.62 9.17 -23.50
N CYS A 208 3.28 10.26 -22.81
CA CYS A 208 3.87 10.60 -21.51
C CYS A 208 3.53 9.58 -20.39
N GLY A 209 2.47 8.79 -20.55
CA GLY A 209 2.10 7.73 -19.58
C GLY A 209 1.90 8.22 -18.15
N SER A 210 2.21 7.34 -17.17
CA SER A 210 2.14 7.63 -15.74
C SER A 210 3.50 7.71 -15.05
N LYS A 211 4.60 7.63 -15.81
CA LYS A 211 5.97 7.72 -15.28
C LYS A 211 6.42 9.18 -15.23
N LYS A 212 7.34 9.46 -14.31
CA LYS A 212 7.99 10.78 -14.26
C LYS A 212 8.78 11.04 -15.56
N VAL A 213 8.81 12.29 -15.96
CA VAL A 213 9.53 12.79 -17.14
C VAL A 213 10.50 13.91 -16.71
N PRO A 214 11.56 14.21 -17.47
CA PRO A 214 12.39 15.39 -17.24
C PRO A 214 11.55 16.67 -17.31
N LEU A 215 11.82 17.63 -16.41
CA LEU A 215 11.15 18.93 -16.34
C LEU A 215 11.21 19.68 -17.68
N GLN A 216 12.33 19.57 -18.40
CA GLN A 216 12.51 20.13 -19.73
C GLN A 216 11.39 19.72 -20.70
N LYS A 217 11.03 18.44 -20.71
CA LYS A 217 9.96 17.94 -21.59
C LYS A 217 8.57 18.50 -21.24
N GLU A 218 8.33 18.74 -19.96
CA GLU A 218 7.08 19.35 -19.52
C GLU A 218 7.03 20.85 -19.89
N ILE A 219 8.17 21.54 -19.80
CA ILE A 219 8.30 22.95 -20.25
C ILE A 219 8.04 23.05 -21.75
N GLU A 220 8.72 22.24 -22.57
CA GLU A 220 8.52 22.22 -24.02
C GLU A 220 7.06 21.95 -24.41
N TYR A 221 6.40 21.05 -23.68
CA TYR A 221 5.00 20.77 -23.89
C TYR A 221 4.11 21.97 -23.50
N LEU A 222 4.38 22.61 -22.34
CA LEU A 222 3.63 23.79 -21.88
C LEU A 222 3.77 24.94 -22.87
N GLU A 223 4.95 25.22 -23.42
CA GLU A 223 5.19 26.25 -24.42
C GLU A 223 4.35 26.01 -25.66
N LYS A 224 4.28 24.76 -26.14
CA LYS A 224 3.47 24.38 -27.29
C LYS A 224 1.97 24.53 -27.03
N ASP A 225 1.49 24.06 -25.87
CA ASP A 225 0.08 24.18 -25.49
C ASP A 225 -0.34 25.64 -25.30
N ILE A 226 0.50 26.48 -24.70
CA ILE A 226 0.25 27.93 -24.55
C ILE A 226 0.23 28.58 -25.90
N SER A 227 1.17 28.28 -26.78
CA SER A 227 1.22 28.80 -28.15
C SER A 227 -0.03 28.43 -28.95
N PHE A 228 -0.44 27.17 -28.89
CA PHE A 228 -1.67 26.71 -29.54
C PHE A 228 -2.93 27.41 -29.02
N ARG A 229 -3.03 27.63 -27.68
CA ARG A 229 -4.16 28.38 -27.11
C ARG A 229 -4.13 29.84 -27.50
N ARG A 230 -2.95 30.46 -27.61
CA ARG A 230 -2.76 31.83 -28.02
C ARG A 230 -3.33 32.10 -29.43
N LEU A 231 -3.16 31.15 -30.37
CA LEU A 231 -3.71 31.25 -31.73
C LEU A 231 -5.24 31.38 -31.77
N ARG A 232 -5.94 30.96 -30.72
CA ARG A 232 -7.41 31.01 -30.60
C ARG A 232 -7.91 32.25 -29.86
N CYS A 233 -7.01 33.05 -29.30
CA CYS A 233 -7.35 34.22 -28.50
C CYS A 233 -7.31 35.50 -29.37
N SER A 234 -8.02 36.53 -28.89
CA SER A 234 -7.95 37.88 -29.51
C SER A 234 -6.54 38.45 -29.42
N ASP A 235 -6.17 39.29 -30.37
CA ASP A 235 -4.92 40.04 -30.38
C ASP A 235 -4.79 41.01 -29.20
N ARG A 236 -5.89 41.30 -28.49
CA ARG A 236 -5.91 42.12 -27.28
C ARG A 236 -5.35 41.43 -26.05
N LEU A 237 -5.09 40.10 -26.10
CA LEU A 237 -4.54 39.36 -24.99
C LEU A 237 -3.07 39.72 -24.77
N SER A 238 -2.76 40.31 -23.62
CA SER A 238 -1.40 40.43 -23.09
C SER A 238 -0.99 39.13 -22.42
N LEU A 239 -0.15 38.35 -23.11
CA LEU A 239 0.37 37.07 -22.58
C LEU A 239 1.85 37.23 -22.24
N LYS A 240 2.20 36.97 -20.97
CA LYS A 240 3.58 36.92 -20.50
C LYS A 240 3.88 35.50 -20.03
N VAL A 241 4.99 34.92 -20.48
CA VAL A 241 5.44 33.59 -20.10
C VAL A 241 6.91 33.69 -19.74
N ASP A 242 7.26 33.23 -18.51
CA ASP A 242 8.61 33.25 -18.02
C ASP A 242 8.91 31.90 -17.31
N PHE A 243 9.70 31.07 -17.94
CA PHE A 243 10.17 29.80 -17.41
C PHE A 243 11.66 29.92 -17.04
N SER A 244 11.91 30.50 -15.86
CA SER A 244 13.26 30.74 -15.33
C SER A 244 13.81 29.49 -14.61
N ILE A 245 14.14 28.45 -15.37
CA ILE A 245 14.70 27.18 -14.90
C ILE A 245 16.18 27.09 -15.32
N LYS A 246 17.07 26.80 -14.37
CA LYS A 246 18.50 26.60 -14.65
C LYS A 246 18.72 25.31 -15.45
N GLU A 247 19.77 25.25 -16.25
CA GLU A 247 20.10 24.06 -17.07
C GLU A 247 20.25 22.79 -16.22
N ASP A 248 20.89 22.88 -15.06
CA ASP A 248 21.07 21.74 -14.14
C ASP A 248 19.73 21.18 -13.60
N ASP A 249 18.73 22.03 -13.46
CA ASP A 249 17.40 21.69 -12.92
C ASP A 249 16.45 21.11 -13.99
N GLN A 250 16.78 21.25 -15.27
CA GLN A 250 15.94 20.78 -16.39
C GLN A 250 15.80 19.24 -16.43
N ASN A 251 16.74 18.51 -15.84
CA ASN A 251 16.72 17.06 -15.78
C ASN A 251 15.94 16.51 -14.56
N ASP A 252 15.42 17.38 -13.70
CA ASP A 252 14.58 16.96 -12.57
C ASP A 252 13.36 16.19 -13.03
N MET A 253 13.07 15.10 -12.34
CA MET A 253 12.01 14.17 -12.73
C MET A 253 10.70 14.54 -12.07
N ILE A 254 9.70 14.94 -12.87
CA ILE A 254 8.35 15.30 -12.42
C ILE A 254 7.29 14.41 -13.08
N TYR A 255 6.10 14.33 -12.47
CA TYR A 255 4.97 13.70 -13.15
C TYR A 255 4.41 14.63 -14.22
N PRO A 256 4.12 14.11 -15.43
CA PRO A 256 3.69 14.94 -16.56
C PRO A 256 2.27 15.49 -16.40
N LEU A 257 1.95 16.55 -17.15
CA LEU A 257 0.60 17.14 -17.30
C LEU A 257 -0.01 17.65 -15.97
N LEU A 258 0.80 18.10 -15.02
CA LEU A 258 0.33 18.65 -13.74
C LEU A 258 -0.11 20.11 -13.87
N PHE A 259 0.54 20.87 -14.74
CA PHE A 259 0.30 22.32 -14.87
C PHE A 259 -0.83 22.66 -15.84
N ILE A 260 -1.17 21.74 -16.77
CA ILE A 260 -2.18 21.94 -17.81
C ILE A 260 -3.55 22.35 -17.26
N PRO A 261 -4.10 21.74 -16.19
CA PRO A 261 -5.40 22.17 -15.65
C PRO A 261 -5.41 23.64 -15.21
N LEU A 262 -4.26 24.18 -14.76
CA LEU A 262 -4.12 25.57 -14.36
C LEU A 262 -4.08 26.49 -15.58
N VAL A 263 -3.30 26.12 -16.61
CA VAL A 263 -3.24 26.82 -17.89
C VAL A 263 -4.61 26.83 -18.57
N GLU A 264 -5.26 25.67 -18.67
CA GLU A 264 -6.60 25.54 -19.24
C GLU A 264 -7.62 26.43 -18.53
N ASN A 265 -7.57 26.44 -17.18
CA ASN A 265 -8.45 27.28 -16.38
C ASN A 265 -8.25 28.75 -16.64
N ALA A 266 -7.01 29.23 -16.75
CA ALA A 266 -6.69 30.62 -17.02
C ALA A 266 -7.20 31.07 -18.40
N PHE A 267 -6.96 30.29 -19.47
CA PHE A 267 -7.45 30.58 -20.80
C PHE A 267 -8.98 30.48 -20.94
N LYS A 268 -9.63 29.63 -20.17
CA LYS A 268 -11.09 29.43 -20.14
C LYS A 268 -11.84 30.59 -19.49
N TYR A 269 -11.28 31.14 -18.41
CA TYR A 269 -11.99 32.14 -17.60
C TYR A 269 -11.41 33.54 -17.71
N ILE A 270 -10.51 33.75 -18.68
CA ILE A 270 -10.01 35.09 -18.99
C ILE A 270 -11.16 36.02 -19.38
N GLY A 271 -11.14 37.23 -18.87
CA GLY A 271 -12.15 38.26 -19.16
C GLY A 271 -11.82 39.59 -18.51
N GLY A 272 -12.73 40.55 -18.64
CA GLY A 272 -12.53 41.91 -18.14
C GLY A 272 -12.17 42.90 -19.27
N ASN A 273 -11.85 44.15 -18.90
CA ASN A 273 -11.54 45.21 -19.85
C ASN A 273 -10.17 45.04 -20.49
N GLU A 274 -9.20 44.56 -19.71
CA GLU A 274 -7.82 44.25 -20.13
C GLU A 274 -7.59 42.76 -20.01
N LEU A 275 -7.46 42.07 -21.14
CA LEU A 275 -7.21 40.64 -21.15
C LEU A 275 -5.73 40.38 -20.89
N SER A 276 -5.39 39.76 -19.79
CA SER A 276 -4.00 39.44 -19.42
C SER A 276 -3.85 38.05 -18.80
N ILE A 277 -2.77 37.36 -19.16
CA ILE A 277 -2.30 36.13 -18.54
C ILE A 277 -0.80 36.28 -18.26
N ASP A 278 -0.38 36.05 -17.01
CA ASP A 278 1.03 36.03 -16.61
C ASP A 278 1.34 34.62 -16.05
N ILE A 279 2.25 33.90 -16.70
CA ILE A 279 2.66 32.52 -16.36
C ILE A 279 4.12 32.54 -15.97
N LYS A 280 4.44 32.02 -14.81
CA LYS A 280 5.82 31.92 -14.33
C LYS A 280 6.11 30.53 -13.81
N MET A 281 7.31 30.04 -14.10
CA MET A 281 7.85 28.83 -13.52
C MET A 281 9.30 29.07 -13.10
N PHE A 282 9.61 28.79 -11.85
CA PHE A 282 10.98 28.91 -11.33
C PHE A 282 11.24 27.86 -10.28
N LYS A 283 12.51 27.51 -10.07
CA LYS A 283 12.94 26.61 -9.02
C LYS A 283 13.87 27.33 -8.06
N THR A 284 13.63 27.12 -6.76
CA THR A 284 14.49 27.60 -5.67
C THR A 284 14.82 26.40 -4.78
N GLU A 285 16.08 26.04 -4.71
CA GLU A 285 16.55 24.82 -4.04
C GLU A 285 15.79 23.56 -4.51
N ASN A 286 15.01 22.93 -3.64
CA ASN A 286 14.21 21.74 -3.95
C ASN A 286 12.73 22.06 -4.26
N GLN A 287 12.37 23.35 -4.40
CA GLN A 287 10.98 23.74 -4.64
C GLN A 287 10.79 24.28 -6.06
N LEU A 288 10.00 23.56 -6.85
CA LEU A 288 9.51 24.00 -8.15
C LEU A 288 8.19 24.74 -7.96
N THR A 289 8.15 26.01 -8.34
CA THR A 289 6.95 26.85 -8.26
C THR A 289 6.46 27.18 -9.66
N PHE A 290 5.18 26.89 -9.92
CA PHE A 290 4.44 27.32 -11.09
C PHE A 290 3.33 28.27 -10.66
N SER A 291 3.25 29.46 -11.23
CA SER A 291 2.22 30.43 -10.95
C SER A 291 1.58 30.94 -12.23
N ILE A 292 0.28 31.09 -12.22
CA ILE A 292 -0.49 31.67 -13.30
C ILE A 292 -1.50 32.67 -12.75
N ILE A 293 -1.52 33.86 -13.35
CA ILE A 293 -2.45 34.92 -12.98
C ILE A 293 -3.18 35.32 -14.27
N ASN A 294 -4.49 35.34 -14.26
CA ASN A 294 -5.29 35.82 -15.37
C ASN A 294 -6.33 36.84 -14.92
N SER A 295 -6.63 37.80 -15.82
CA SER A 295 -7.76 38.71 -15.66
C SER A 295 -9.08 37.96 -15.73
N ILE A 296 -10.06 38.39 -14.92
CA ILE A 296 -11.42 37.84 -14.92
C ILE A 296 -12.46 38.95 -15.00
N PRO A 297 -13.67 38.67 -15.53
CA PRO A 297 -14.74 39.67 -15.54
C PRO A 297 -15.13 40.04 -14.10
N PRO A 298 -15.59 41.30 -13.87
CA PRO A 298 -16.13 41.71 -12.57
C PRO A 298 -17.25 40.80 -12.10
N ILE A 299 -17.39 40.69 -10.76
CA ILE A 299 -18.34 39.75 -10.11
C ILE A 299 -19.79 40.00 -10.56
N ASP A 300 -20.17 41.24 -10.91
CA ASP A 300 -21.51 41.62 -11.35
C ASP A 300 -21.79 41.30 -12.84
N ALA A 301 -20.79 40.89 -13.62
CA ALA A 301 -21.02 40.43 -14.99
C ALA A 301 -21.65 39.02 -14.91
N GLN A 302 -22.79 38.83 -15.61
CA GLN A 302 -23.46 37.52 -15.69
C GLN A 302 -22.45 36.46 -16.13
N MET A 303 -21.97 35.69 -15.16
CA MET A 303 -21.16 34.50 -15.47
C MET A 303 -22.04 33.55 -16.29
N PRO A 304 -21.53 33.01 -17.41
CA PRO A 304 -22.20 31.89 -18.06
C PRO A 304 -22.51 30.85 -17.01
N PRO A 305 -23.68 30.18 -17.09
CA PRO A 305 -24.14 29.24 -16.06
C PRO A 305 -22.99 28.28 -15.74
N LYS A 306 -22.73 28.08 -14.42
CA LYS A 306 -21.72 27.15 -13.95
C LYS A 306 -21.85 25.87 -14.75
N SER A 307 -21.03 25.70 -15.79
CA SER A 307 -20.90 24.40 -16.42
C SER A 307 -20.51 23.46 -15.32
N LYS A 308 -21.16 22.29 -15.22
CA LYS A 308 -20.95 21.25 -14.19
C LYS A 308 -19.50 20.70 -14.16
N THR A 309 -18.53 21.44 -14.65
CA THR A 309 -17.13 21.03 -14.86
C THR A 309 -16.18 21.74 -13.88
N GLY A 310 -16.45 21.62 -12.58
CA GLY A 310 -15.43 21.84 -11.53
C GLY A 310 -14.40 20.70 -11.44
N THR A 311 -14.45 19.76 -12.37
CA THR A 311 -13.69 18.49 -12.32
C THR A 311 -12.18 18.64 -12.54
N GLY A 312 -11.72 19.68 -13.25
CA GLY A 312 -10.28 19.82 -13.60
C GLY A 312 -9.39 20.10 -12.39
N LEU A 313 -9.76 21.10 -11.59
CA LEU A 313 -8.99 21.44 -10.37
C LEU A 313 -9.15 20.39 -9.26
N ASP A 314 -10.32 19.78 -9.14
CA ASP A 314 -10.55 18.70 -8.16
C ASP A 314 -9.76 17.44 -8.53
N ASN A 315 -9.70 17.11 -9.82
CA ASN A 315 -8.84 16.05 -10.33
C ASN A 315 -7.35 16.36 -10.11
N LEU A 316 -6.94 17.62 -10.31
CA LEU A 316 -5.57 18.04 -10.02
C LEU A 316 -5.25 17.88 -8.54
N ARG A 317 -6.10 18.34 -7.62
CA ARG A 317 -5.92 18.17 -6.17
C ARG A 317 -5.77 16.69 -5.80
N ARG A 318 -6.68 15.84 -6.29
CA ARG A 318 -6.64 14.40 -6.04
C ARG A 318 -5.35 13.78 -6.58
N ARG A 319 -4.93 14.20 -7.79
CA ARG A 319 -3.69 13.69 -8.40
C ARG A 319 -2.45 14.13 -7.62
N LEU A 320 -2.39 15.37 -7.16
CA LEU A 320 -1.31 15.88 -6.32
C LEU A 320 -1.21 15.15 -4.99
N SER A 321 -2.32 14.91 -4.30
CA SER A 321 -2.32 14.16 -3.04
C SER A 321 -1.83 12.71 -3.19
N LEU A 322 -2.01 12.09 -4.37
CA LEU A 322 -1.54 10.75 -4.65
C LEU A 322 -0.07 10.70 -5.08
N LEU A 323 0.38 11.69 -5.89
CA LEU A 323 1.72 11.66 -6.50
C LEU A 323 2.78 12.40 -5.68
N TYR A 324 2.38 13.39 -4.88
CA TYR A 324 3.23 14.21 -4.02
C TYR A 324 2.61 14.33 -2.61
N PRO A 325 2.40 13.22 -1.88
CA PRO A 325 1.87 13.27 -0.53
C PRO A 325 2.78 14.14 0.35
N ASP A 326 2.20 15.16 0.99
CA ASP A 326 2.88 16.14 1.87
C ASP A 326 3.98 17.01 1.20
N ASN A 327 4.22 16.85 -0.11
CA ASN A 327 5.25 17.53 -0.88
C ASN A 327 4.66 18.48 -1.94
N HIS A 328 3.43 18.97 -1.76
CA HIS A 328 2.81 19.94 -2.66
C HIS A 328 1.98 20.97 -1.91
N THR A 329 1.89 22.16 -2.49
CA THR A 329 0.97 23.21 -2.05
C THR A 329 0.27 23.81 -3.27
N LEU A 330 -1.06 23.86 -3.25
CA LEU A 330 -1.87 24.49 -4.30
C LEU A 330 -2.69 25.62 -3.70
N GLU A 331 -2.30 26.85 -4.03
CA GLU A 331 -2.96 28.09 -3.60
C GLU A 331 -3.79 28.63 -4.74
N LEU A 332 -5.07 28.90 -4.48
CA LEU A 332 -6.00 29.49 -5.46
C LEU A 332 -6.60 30.73 -4.83
N THR A 333 -6.37 31.88 -5.45
CA THR A 333 -6.84 33.18 -4.95
C THR A 333 -7.65 33.89 -6.03
N ARG A 334 -8.77 34.48 -5.64
CA ARG A 334 -9.60 35.30 -6.52
C ARG A 334 -9.81 36.67 -5.90
N ASN A 335 -9.44 37.70 -6.64
CA ASN A 335 -9.76 39.10 -6.37
C ASN A 335 -10.86 39.58 -7.33
N ASN A 336 -11.19 40.86 -7.30
CA ASN A 336 -12.24 41.41 -8.17
C ASN A 336 -11.89 41.28 -9.67
N ASP A 337 -10.61 41.48 -10.02
CA ASP A 337 -10.15 41.60 -11.41
C ASP A 337 -9.26 40.45 -11.85
N PHE A 338 -8.72 39.69 -10.93
CA PHE A 338 -7.73 38.64 -11.21
C PHE A 338 -8.03 37.32 -10.46
N TYR A 339 -7.70 36.24 -11.14
CA TYR A 339 -7.58 34.91 -10.53
C TYR A 339 -6.12 34.47 -10.58
N SER A 340 -5.64 33.97 -9.47
CA SER A 340 -4.28 33.47 -9.31
C SER A 340 -4.28 32.02 -8.85
N ALA A 341 -3.50 31.18 -9.52
CA ALA A 341 -3.22 29.82 -9.10
C ALA A 341 -1.70 29.62 -8.98
N LYS A 342 -1.27 29.11 -7.82
CA LYS A 342 0.14 28.82 -7.54
C LYS A 342 0.28 27.39 -7.06
N LEU A 343 1.07 26.61 -7.78
CA LEU A 343 1.43 25.24 -7.42
C LEU A 343 2.92 25.19 -7.05
N THR A 344 3.23 24.74 -5.86
CA THR A 344 4.60 24.49 -5.39
C THR A 344 4.79 23.01 -5.16
N LEU A 345 5.84 22.42 -5.72
CA LEU A 345 6.23 21.02 -5.56
C LEU A 345 7.61 20.95 -4.92
N THR A 346 7.78 20.08 -3.92
CA THR A 346 9.10 19.72 -3.39
C THR A 346 9.58 18.47 -4.16
N LEU A 347 10.71 18.62 -4.86
CA LEU A 347 11.26 17.60 -5.77
C LEU A 347 12.31 16.72 -5.08
#